data_31a7281500ca0b4502e498897ac427ba
#
_entry.id   31a7281500ca0b4502e498897ac427ba
#
_cell.length_a   1.000
_cell.length_b   1.000
_cell.length_c   1.000
_cell.angle_alpha   90.00
_cell.angle_beta   90.00
_cell.angle_gamma   90.00
#
_symmetry.space_group_name_H-M   'P 1'
#
loop_
_entity.id
_entity.type
_entity.pdbx_description
1 polymer ?
#
loop_
_entity_poly.entity_id
_entity_poly.type
_entity_poly.pdbx_seq_one_letter_code
_entity_poly.pdbx_strand_id
1 'polypeptide(L)'
;TTTPGFSHTLIPTTRIPTTATYYDNVRVPNEMLVGELHGGWRLITSQLNHERLGLGTWSDKVVALFRRVYLWARARDEQGRRAMDKAWVRSSLAECYARLEAMRLINMRIAADLEHERMDVALSSTTKVFGSESAIEILRKLAAIVGANGSMRSGSAATLLQGELEYELR
;
A
#
# COMPACT_ATOMS: atom_id res chain seq x y z
N THR A 1 11.74 -0.78 -26.56
CA THR A 1 10.79 -0.37 -27.60
C THR A 1 11.56 0.37 -28.68
N THR A 2 11.40 0.00 -29.92
CA THR A 2 12.11 0.58 -31.09
C THR A 2 11.23 1.56 -31.88
N THR A 3 10.11 2.00 -31.30
CA THR A 3 9.19 2.93 -31.97
C THR A 3 9.85 4.30 -32.13
N PRO A 4 9.96 4.84 -33.33
CA PRO A 4 10.52 6.17 -33.57
C PRO A 4 9.74 7.23 -32.77
N GLY A 5 10.48 8.14 -32.13
CA GLY A 5 9.90 9.20 -31.30
C GLY A 5 9.49 8.78 -29.90
N PHE A 6 9.62 7.50 -29.53
CA PHE A 6 9.42 7.05 -28.15
C PHE A 6 10.76 6.90 -27.42
N SER A 7 10.86 7.50 -26.26
CA SER A 7 12.00 7.29 -25.35
C SER A 7 11.52 7.17 -23.92
N HIS A 8 12.34 6.58 -23.05
CA HIS A 8 12.05 6.46 -21.65
C HIS A 8 13.31 6.57 -20.80
N THR A 9 13.13 7.04 -19.56
CA THR A 9 14.19 7.12 -18.57
C THR A 9 13.70 6.48 -17.28
N LEU A 10 14.54 5.61 -16.71
CA LEU A 10 14.26 5.00 -15.44
C LEU A 10 14.50 6.03 -14.33
N ILE A 11 13.49 6.26 -13.49
CA ILE A 11 13.61 7.11 -12.31
C ILE A 11 13.76 6.19 -11.11
N PRO A 12 14.92 6.18 -10.44
CA PRO A 12 15.12 5.39 -9.25
C PRO A 12 14.25 5.92 -8.13
N THR A 13 13.39 5.09 -7.59
CA THR A 13 12.65 5.31 -6.35
C THR A 13 13.15 4.36 -5.27
N THR A 14 12.64 4.47 -4.08
CA THR A 14 13.16 3.70 -2.94
C THR A 14 12.97 2.18 -3.08
N ARG A 15 11.91 1.74 -3.75
CA ARG A 15 11.54 0.30 -3.83
C ARG A 15 11.48 -0.22 -5.25
N ILE A 16 10.61 0.37 -6.04
CA ILE A 16 10.34 -0.04 -7.42
C ILE A 16 10.62 1.17 -8.29
N PRO A 17 11.56 1.08 -9.25
CA PRO A 17 11.81 2.20 -10.13
C PRO A 17 10.56 2.51 -10.94
N THR A 18 10.27 3.78 -11.13
CA THR A 18 9.27 4.25 -12.08
C THR A 18 9.92 4.70 -13.38
N THR A 19 9.14 4.91 -14.42
CA THR A 19 9.65 5.26 -15.73
C THR A 19 8.99 6.54 -16.21
N ALA A 20 9.81 7.54 -16.54
CA ALA A 20 9.36 8.66 -17.34
C ALA A 20 9.35 8.26 -18.82
N THR A 21 8.25 8.48 -19.49
CA THR A 21 8.06 8.18 -20.91
C THR A 21 7.88 9.49 -21.69
N TYR A 22 8.52 9.56 -22.85
CA TYR A 22 8.48 10.72 -23.73
C TYR A 22 8.02 10.28 -25.11
N TYR A 23 7.14 11.09 -25.71
CA TYR A 23 6.53 10.84 -27.01
C TYR A 23 6.78 12.08 -27.88
N ASP A 24 7.60 11.95 -28.90
CA ASP A 24 7.89 13.01 -29.87
C ASP A 24 7.45 12.58 -31.25
N ASN A 25 6.36 13.16 -31.74
CA ASN A 25 5.78 12.86 -33.05
C ASN A 25 5.54 11.35 -33.31
N VAL A 26 5.23 10.59 -32.25
CA VAL A 26 4.92 9.16 -32.37
C VAL A 26 3.63 9.00 -33.17
N ARG A 27 3.69 8.25 -34.27
CA ARG A 27 2.51 7.93 -35.09
C ARG A 27 1.84 6.67 -34.55
N VAL A 28 0.55 6.79 -34.22
CA VAL A 28 -0.29 5.68 -33.77
C VAL A 28 -1.39 5.45 -34.79
N PRO A 29 -1.58 4.23 -35.28
CA PRO A 29 -2.68 3.90 -36.19
C PRO A 29 -4.06 4.18 -35.57
N ASN A 30 -5.01 4.63 -36.35
CA ASN A 30 -6.36 4.98 -35.89
C ASN A 30 -7.10 3.82 -35.22
N GLU A 31 -6.84 2.59 -35.66
CA GLU A 31 -7.42 1.37 -35.10
C GLU A 31 -6.97 1.08 -33.66
N MET A 32 -5.90 1.74 -33.21
CA MET A 32 -5.43 1.65 -31.84
C MET A 32 -6.07 2.68 -30.89
N LEU A 33 -6.98 3.51 -31.41
CA LEU A 33 -7.74 4.43 -30.58
C LEU A 33 -8.69 3.67 -29.67
N VAL A 34 -8.56 3.88 -28.36
CA VAL A 34 -9.48 3.33 -27.36
C VAL A 34 -10.54 4.37 -27.01
N GLY A 35 -11.81 4.04 -27.28
CA GLY A 35 -12.93 4.94 -27.05
C GLY A 35 -13.10 5.99 -28.14
N GLU A 36 -13.68 7.13 -27.77
CA GLU A 36 -13.98 8.23 -28.70
C GLU A 36 -12.82 9.22 -28.80
N LEU A 37 -12.67 9.87 -29.94
CA LEU A 37 -11.72 10.96 -30.11
C LEU A 37 -12.03 12.08 -29.09
N HIS A 38 -10.99 12.55 -28.39
CA HIS A 38 -11.08 13.51 -27.29
C HIS A 38 -11.82 13.00 -26.02
N GLY A 39 -12.21 11.71 -25.97
CA GLY A 39 -12.90 11.09 -24.82
C GLY A 39 -11.96 10.56 -23.71
N GLY A 40 -10.63 10.73 -23.82
CA GLY A 40 -9.63 10.12 -22.96
C GLY A 40 -9.79 10.45 -21.47
N TRP A 41 -10.24 11.67 -21.14
CA TRP A 41 -10.45 12.07 -19.74
C TRP A 41 -11.48 11.17 -19.03
N ARG A 42 -12.59 10.88 -19.69
CA ARG A 42 -13.63 9.99 -19.15
C ARG A 42 -13.11 8.57 -18.93
N LEU A 43 -12.31 8.06 -19.87
CA LEU A 43 -11.71 6.73 -19.78
C LEU A 43 -10.73 6.63 -18.61
N ILE A 44 -9.79 7.58 -18.51
CA ILE A 44 -8.76 7.52 -17.45
C ILE A 44 -9.37 7.73 -16.05
N THR A 45 -10.36 8.60 -15.90
CA THR A 45 -11.05 8.79 -14.61
C THR A 45 -11.83 7.54 -14.19
N SER A 46 -12.47 6.84 -15.14
CA SER A 46 -13.11 5.56 -14.87
C SER A 46 -12.10 4.52 -14.43
N GLN A 47 -10.98 4.37 -15.16
CA GLN A 47 -9.91 3.45 -14.80
C GLN A 47 -9.34 3.75 -13.41
N LEU A 48 -9.02 5.02 -13.11
CA LEU A 48 -8.49 5.42 -11.80
C LEU A 48 -9.44 5.12 -10.64
N ASN A 49 -10.74 5.23 -10.87
CA ASN A 49 -11.73 4.86 -9.86
C ASN A 49 -11.72 3.35 -9.57
N HIS A 50 -11.57 2.51 -10.58
CA HIS A 50 -11.43 1.06 -10.39
C HIS A 50 -10.08 0.68 -9.77
N GLU A 51 -9.00 1.35 -10.14
CA GLU A 51 -7.67 1.13 -9.56
C GLU A 51 -7.63 1.41 -8.06
N ARG A 52 -8.38 2.41 -7.58
CA ARG A 52 -8.49 2.72 -6.14
C ARG A 52 -9.00 1.54 -5.32
N LEU A 53 -9.77 0.64 -5.92
CA LEU A 53 -10.19 -0.61 -5.28
C LEU A 53 -9.04 -1.61 -5.15
N GLY A 54 -8.14 -1.65 -6.14
CA GLY A 54 -6.92 -2.44 -6.10
C GLY A 54 -5.96 -2.04 -4.97
N LEU A 55 -6.05 -0.79 -4.47
CA LEU A 55 -5.30 -0.35 -3.29
C LEU A 55 -5.73 -1.08 -2.00
N GLY A 56 -6.91 -1.75 -2.01
CA GLY A 56 -7.30 -2.70 -0.95
C GLY A 56 -6.30 -3.85 -0.78
N THR A 57 -5.59 -4.27 -1.85
CA THR A 57 -4.56 -5.32 -1.77
C THR A 57 -3.30 -4.87 -1.01
N TRP A 58 -3.02 -3.57 -0.93
CA TRP A 58 -1.96 -3.04 -0.07
C TRP A 58 -2.26 -3.27 1.41
N SER A 59 -3.54 -3.28 1.77
CA SER A 59 -3.96 -3.60 3.13
C SER A 59 -3.54 -5.01 3.55
N ASP A 60 -3.50 -5.98 2.64
CA ASP A 60 -3.16 -7.37 2.95
C ASP A 60 -1.72 -7.52 3.45
N LYS A 61 -0.77 -6.77 2.87
CA LYS A 61 0.61 -6.75 3.34
C LYS A 61 0.73 -6.13 4.73
N VAL A 62 0.05 -5.00 4.96
CA VAL A 62 0.05 -4.33 6.26
C VAL A 62 -0.63 -5.20 7.31
N VAL A 63 -1.72 -5.88 6.97
CA VAL A 63 -2.41 -6.86 7.83
C VAL A 63 -1.47 -8.02 8.17
N ALA A 64 -0.76 -8.56 7.18
CA ALA A 64 0.20 -9.65 7.40
C ALA A 64 1.33 -9.23 8.35
N LEU A 65 1.91 -8.03 8.15
CA LEU A 65 2.93 -7.48 9.02
C LEU A 65 2.42 -7.20 10.43
N PHE A 66 1.24 -6.61 10.55
CA PHE A 66 0.59 -6.42 11.84
C PHE A 66 0.44 -7.75 12.59
N ARG A 67 -0.07 -8.78 11.94
CA ARG A 67 -0.25 -10.11 12.53
C ARG A 67 1.09 -10.70 13.01
N ARG A 68 2.14 -10.57 12.22
CA ARG A 68 3.48 -11.07 12.58
C ARG A 68 4.05 -10.31 13.77
N VAL A 69 3.96 -8.98 13.79
CA VAL A 69 4.41 -8.16 14.95
C VAL A 69 3.56 -8.46 16.18
N TYR A 70 2.26 -8.64 16.04
CA TYR A 70 1.38 -9.02 17.13
C TYR A 70 1.78 -10.37 17.75
N LEU A 71 2.06 -11.37 16.92
CA LEU A 71 2.50 -12.70 17.39
C LEU A 71 3.87 -12.60 18.06
N TRP A 72 4.81 -11.85 17.47
CA TRP A 72 6.11 -11.60 18.06
C TRP A 72 6.00 -10.89 19.42
N ALA A 73 5.16 -9.86 19.53
CA ALA A 73 4.99 -9.13 20.78
C ALA A 73 4.37 -9.96 21.90
N ARG A 74 3.66 -11.03 21.57
CA ARG A 74 3.11 -12.01 22.54
C ARG A 74 4.09 -13.09 22.93
N ALA A 75 5.09 -13.35 22.12
CA ALA A 75 6.11 -14.35 22.41
C ALA A 75 6.98 -13.89 23.60
N ARG A 76 7.48 -14.86 24.38
CA ARG A 76 8.41 -14.59 25.48
C ARG A 76 9.83 -14.52 24.92
N ASP A 77 10.59 -13.54 25.37
CA ASP A 77 12.04 -13.47 25.14
C ASP A 77 12.79 -14.48 26.03
N GLU A 78 14.10 -14.56 25.88
CA GLU A 78 14.97 -15.45 26.68
C GLU A 78 14.91 -15.16 28.18
N GLN A 79 14.49 -13.95 28.55
CA GLN A 79 14.29 -13.54 29.94
C GLN A 79 12.83 -13.75 30.41
N GLY A 80 11.98 -14.38 29.59
CA GLY A 80 10.57 -14.67 29.90
C GLY A 80 9.62 -13.47 29.81
N ARG A 81 10.08 -12.31 29.32
CA ARG A 81 9.30 -11.08 29.15
C ARG A 81 8.64 -11.04 27.78
N ARG A 82 7.57 -10.29 27.65
CA ARG A 82 6.87 -10.05 26.39
C ARG A 82 6.83 -8.55 26.08
N ALA A 83 6.97 -8.17 24.81
CA ALA A 83 6.76 -6.79 24.41
C ALA A 83 5.33 -6.33 24.75
N MET A 84 4.37 -7.24 24.65
CA MET A 84 2.94 -7.03 24.99
C MET A 84 2.70 -6.68 26.46
N ASP A 85 3.64 -6.94 27.39
CA ASP A 85 3.48 -6.58 28.81
C ASP A 85 3.55 -5.06 29.02
N LYS A 86 4.14 -4.31 28.08
CA LYS A 86 4.18 -2.84 28.09
C LYS A 86 2.84 -2.26 27.67
N ALA A 87 2.27 -1.34 28.46
CA ALA A 87 0.98 -0.72 28.18
C ALA A 87 0.92 0.01 26.83
N TRP A 88 1.97 0.76 26.49
CA TRP A 88 2.05 1.50 25.24
C TRP A 88 2.05 0.57 24.01
N VAL A 89 2.65 -0.63 24.08
CA VAL A 89 2.64 -1.62 23.02
C VAL A 89 1.22 -2.13 22.77
N ARG A 90 0.49 -2.43 23.85
CA ARG A 90 -0.91 -2.85 23.76
C ARG A 90 -1.77 -1.76 23.11
N SER A 91 -1.61 -0.51 23.58
CA SER A 91 -2.35 0.64 23.04
C SER A 91 -2.05 0.84 21.53
N SER A 92 -0.78 0.82 21.15
CA SER A 92 -0.37 0.97 19.76
C SER A 92 -0.92 -0.15 18.87
N LEU A 93 -0.88 -1.40 19.33
CA LEU A 93 -1.44 -2.53 18.58
C LEU A 93 -2.97 -2.45 18.46
N ALA A 94 -3.66 -2.00 19.53
CA ALA A 94 -5.10 -1.81 19.48
C ALA A 94 -5.49 -0.72 18.48
N GLU A 95 -4.75 0.40 18.43
CA GLU A 95 -4.97 1.46 17.44
C GLU A 95 -4.70 0.97 16.02
N CYS A 96 -3.61 0.23 15.79
CA CYS A 96 -3.33 -0.39 14.49
C CYS A 96 -4.49 -1.29 14.06
N TYR A 97 -4.98 -2.14 14.95
CA TYR A 97 -6.10 -3.02 14.67
C TYR A 97 -7.37 -2.25 14.30
N ALA A 98 -7.71 -1.20 15.06
CA ALA A 98 -8.88 -0.36 14.78
C ALA A 98 -8.80 0.30 13.38
N ARG A 99 -7.61 0.79 12.99
CA ARG A 99 -7.39 1.34 11.64
C ARG A 99 -7.54 0.28 10.55
N LEU A 100 -7.00 -0.92 10.76
CA LEU A 100 -7.14 -2.03 9.81
C LEU A 100 -8.60 -2.44 9.64
N GLU A 101 -9.37 -2.53 10.73
CA GLU A 101 -10.80 -2.82 10.66
C GLU A 101 -11.59 -1.72 9.95
N ALA A 102 -11.29 -0.45 10.20
CA ALA A 102 -11.90 0.65 9.48
C ALA A 102 -11.62 0.57 7.97
N MET A 103 -10.36 0.30 7.58
CA MET A 103 -9.99 0.09 6.16
C MET A 103 -10.76 -1.08 5.55
N ARG A 104 -10.86 -2.20 6.27
CA ARG A 104 -11.61 -3.38 5.82
C ARG A 104 -13.08 -3.06 5.58
N LEU A 105 -13.73 -2.35 6.50
CA LEU A 105 -15.14 -1.98 6.40
C LEU A 105 -15.39 -1.01 5.23
N ILE A 106 -14.51 -0.03 5.02
CA ILE A 106 -14.60 0.89 3.89
C ILE A 106 -14.48 0.11 2.57
N ASN A 107 -13.51 -0.80 2.45
CA ASN A 107 -13.33 -1.63 1.25
C ASN A 107 -14.55 -2.52 0.99
N MET A 108 -15.12 -3.14 2.03
CA MET A 108 -16.35 -3.92 1.89
C MET A 108 -17.54 -3.08 1.42
N ARG A 109 -17.67 -1.86 1.92
CA ARG A 109 -18.72 -0.94 1.49
C ARG A 109 -18.57 -0.59 0.01
N ILE A 110 -17.35 -0.26 -0.44
CA ILE A 110 -17.09 0.05 -1.86
C ILE A 110 -17.37 -1.17 -2.73
N ALA A 111 -16.96 -2.36 -2.31
CA ALA A 111 -17.25 -3.59 -3.07
C ALA A 111 -18.76 -3.79 -3.24
N ALA A 112 -19.54 -3.58 -2.18
CA ALA A 112 -21.01 -3.68 -2.25
C ALA A 112 -21.63 -2.58 -3.15
N ASP A 113 -21.13 -1.36 -3.09
CA ASP A 113 -21.63 -0.26 -3.94
C ASP A 113 -21.32 -0.51 -5.42
N LEU A 114 -20.18 -1.15 -5.75
CA LEU A 114 -19.84 -1.57 -7.12
C LEU A 114 -20.74 -2.67 -7.65
N GLU A 115 -21.05 -3.67 -6.84
CA GLU A 115 -21.97 -4.74 -7.22
C GLU A 115 -23.35 -4.21 -7.63
N HIS A 116 -23.73 -3.06 -7.08
CA HIS A 116 -24.98 -2.37 -7.39
C HIS A 116 -24.83 -1.22 -8.41
N GLU A 117 -23.70 -1.13 -9.11
CA GLU A 117 -23.38 -0.05 -10.07
C GLU A 117 -23.50 1.37 -9.47
N ARG A 118 -23.30 1.51 -8.16
CA ARG A 118 -23.39 2.76 -7.39
C ARG A 118 -22.02 3.21 -6.93
N MET A 119 -21.14 3.54 -7.86
CA MET A 119 -19.81 4.00 -7.47
C MET A 119 -19.87 5.41 -6.86
N ASP A 120 -19.56 5.50 -5.57
CA ASP A 120 -19.33 6.77 -4.89
C ASP A 120 -17.85 7.18 -5.04
N VAL A 121 -17.62 8.22 -5.86
CA VAL A 121 -16.28 8.76 -6.13
C VAL A 121 -15.64 9.35 -4.85
N ALA A 122 -16.45 9.96 -3.97
CA ALA A 122 -15.96 10.52 -2.72
C ALA A 122 -15.50 9.41 -1.77
N LEU A 123 -16.26 8.32 -1.66
CA LEU A 123 -15.89 7.15 -0.87
C LEU A 123 -14.63 6.48 -1.42
N SER A 124 -14.52 6.32 -2.74
CA SER A 124 -13.31 5.78 -3.39
C SER A 124 -12.07 6.64 -3.11
N SER A 125 -12.22 7.97 -3.11
CA SER A 125 -11.15 8.91 -2.77
C SER A 125 -10.77 8.83 -1.29
N THR A 126 -11.77 8.73 -0.41
CA THR A 126 -11.58 8.53 1.04
C THR A 126 -10.79 7.26 1.32
N THR A 127 -11.07 6.17 0.61
CA THR A 127 -10.33 4.91 0.75
C THR A 127 -8.85 5.08 0.41
N LYS A 128 -8.54 5.80 -0.66
CA LYS A 128 -7.14 6.05 -1.02
C LYS A 128 -6.43 6.86 0.07
N VAL A 129 -7.00 7.98 0.50
CA VAL A 129 -6.38 8.86 1.49
C VAL A 129 -6.26 8.14 2.84
N PHE A 130 -7.37 7.69 3.39
CA PHE A 130 -7.39 7.01 4.69
C PHE A 130 -6.55 5.73 4.67
N GLY A 131 -6.61 4.94 3.60
CA GLY A 131 -5.87 3.70 3.46
C GLY A 131 -4.36 3.92 3.43
N SER A 132 -3.87 4.83 2.59
CA SER A 132 -2.43 5.09 2.47
C SER A 132 -1.86 5.73 3.74
N GLU A 133 -2.54 6.71 4.34
CA GLU A 133 -2.10 7.34 5.58
C GLU A 133 -2.12 6.35 6.76
N SER A 134 -3.18 5.54 6.86
CA SER A 134 -3.27 4.49 7.89
C SER A 134 -2.19 3.44 7.72
N ALA A 135 -1.87 3.02 6.50
CA ALA A 135 -0.79 2.07 6.25
C ALA A 135 0.56 2.59 6.74
N ILE A 136 0.90 3.84 6.40
CA ILE A 136 2.15 4.49 6.85
C ILE A 136 2.18 4.59 8.38
N GLU A 137 1.10 5.02 9.00
CA GLU A 137 1.02 5.17 10.45
C GLU A 137 1.14 3.81 11.18
N ILE A 138 0.47 2.78 10.65
CA ILE A 138 0.57 1.41 11.18
C ILE A 138 2.01 0.92 11.09
N LEU A 139 2.64 1.02 9.92
CA LEU A 139 4.02 0.58 9.72
C LEU A 139 5.00 1.27 10.67
N ARG A 140 4.84 2.59 10.89
CA ARG A 140 5.65 3.35 11.85
C ARG A 140 5.46 2.84 13.28
N LYS A 141 4.21 2.59 13.70
CA LYS A 141 3.91 2.04 15.02
C LYS A 141 4.48 0.63 15.18
N LEU A 142 4.35 -0.23 14.18
CA LEU A 142 4.92 -1.57 14.19
C LEU A 142 6.45 -1.52 14.31
N ALA A 143 7.11 -0.64 13.56
CA ALA A 143 8.56 -0.45 13.66
C ALA A 143 8.99 0.06 15.05
N ALA A 144 8.25 1.00 15.64
CA ALA A 144 8.50 1.48 16.99
C ALA A 144 8.35 0.37 18.05
N ILE A 145 7.37 -0.52 17.89
CA ILE A 145 7.16 -1.68 18.78
C ILE A 145 8.33 -2.67 18.71
N VAL A 146 8.81 -2.97 17.49
CA VAL A 146 9.96 -3.87 17.26
C VAL A 146 11.28 -3.21 17.67
N GLY A 147 11.36 -1.88 17.63
CA GLY A 147 12.53 -1.11 17.99
C GLY A 147 13.63 -1.14 16.92
N ALA A 148 14.89 -0.96 17.32
CA ALA A 148 16.03 -0.85 16.39
C ALA A 148 16.11 -2.02 15.39
N ASN A 149 15.76 -3.23 15.82
CA ASN A 149 15.78 -4.41 14.96
C ASN A 149 14.72 -4.37 13.84
N GLY A 150 13.67 -3.55 13.98
CA GLY A 150 12.66 -3.30 12.95
C GLY A 150 13.14 -2.44 11.78
N SER A 151 14.25 -1.72 11.98
CA SER A 151 14.88 -0.87 10.94
C SER A 151 16.04 -1.58 10.23
N MET A 152 16.29 -2.85 10.55
CA MET A 152 17.40 -3.61 9.95
C MET A 152 16.97 -4.24 8.63
N ARG A 153 17.88 -4.16 7.65
CA ARG A 153 17.68 -4.77 6.32
C ARG A 153 17.73 -6.29 6.41
N SER A 154 17.04 -6.92 5.48
CA SER A 154 17.14 -8.37 5.25
C SER A 154 18.61 -8.79 5.13
N GLY A 155 18.98 -9.92 5.75
CA GLY A 155 20.33 -10.43 5.79
C GLY A 155 21.20 -9.91 6.94
N SER A 156 20.77 -8.91 7.72
CA SER A 156 21.48 -8.49 8.93
C SER A 156 21.27 -9.49 10.06
N ALA A 157 22.30 -9.75 10.88
CA ALA A 157 22.27 -10.78 11.93
C ALA A 157 21.18 -10.56 13.00
N ALA A 158 20.80 -9.30 13.28
CA ALA A 158 19.77 -8.95 14.25
C ALA A 158 18.41 -8.56 13.59
N THR A 159 18.24 -8.90 12.31
CA THR A 159 17.00 -8.63 11.59
C THR A 159 15.84 -9.41 12.18
N LEU A 160 14.78 -8.71 12.55
CA LEU A 160 13.49 -9.31 12.88
C LEU A 160 12.55 -9.26 11.67
N LEU A 161 11.65 -10.25 11.60
CA LEU A 161 10.62 -10.33 10.55
C LEU A 161 11.22 -10.28 9.12
N GLN A 162 12.45 -10.79 8.96
CA GLN A 162 13.20 -10.86 7.69
C GLN A 162 13.46 -9.48 7.03
N GLY A 163 13.39 -8.37 7.80
CA GLY A 163 13.59 -7.02 7.29
C GLY A 163 12.40 -6.44 6.53
N GLU A 164 11.23 -7.09 6.57
CA GLU A 164 10.04 -6.63 5.84
C GLU A 164 9.53 -5.27 6.36
N LEU A 165 9.63 -5.00 7.67
CA LEU A 165 9.22 -3.70 8.20
C LEU A 165 10.06 -2.56 7.62
N GLU A 166 11.37 -2.71 7.57
CA GLU A 166 12.27 -1.74 6.95
C GLU A 166 12.00 -1.59 5.47
N TYR A 167 11.76 -2.71 4.78
CA TYR A 167 11.45 -2.72 3.36
C TYR A 167 10.15 -1.99 3.04
N GLU A 168 9.09 -2.16 3.85
CA GLU A 168 7.79 -1.49 3.61
C GLU A 168 7.78 -0.02 4.07
N LEU A 169 8.74 0.43 4.89
CA LEU A 169 8.87 1.83 5.34
C LEU A 169 9.68 2.71 4.39
N ARG A 170 10.37 2.15 3.40
CA ARG A 170 11.07 2.91 2.35
C ARG A 170 10.11 3.46 1.30
#